data_7b1d5f772e6eab7acaac21ab3308ac0c
#
_entry.id   7b1d5f772e6eab7acaac21ab3308ac0c
#
_cell.length_a   1.000
_cell.length_b   1.000
_cell.length_c   1.000
_cell.angle_alpha   90.00
_cell.angle_beta   90.00
_cell.angle_gamma   90.00
#
_symmetry.space_group_name_H-M   'P 1'
#
loop_
_entity.id
_entity.type
_entity.pdbx_description
1 polymer ?
#
loop_
_entity_poly.entity_id
_entity_poly.type
_entity_poly.pdbx_seq_one_letter_code
_entity_poly.pdbx_strand_id
1 'polypeptide(L)'
;MKRRRVPLHNNKWVRRLHAWAGFFTLALMLMYGITGLWLQHRAVLPIPGPHTDKSSEEIVLGAPLASPEQLKSLLQQRYPETFADGRTMITPAQTLPTPNGPLTLPAKWEMRGVTLSQSVAASYVEGTLLVRTDLQLANVAASLNRLHRGMGTGLGWQLFGDIAALALLLLALTSLFMWTKLHGAPRAIIALTLAGTLGTLLFALLG
;
A
#
# COMPACT_ATOMS: atom_id res chain seq x y z
N MET A 1 -39.18 -39.07 4.81
CA MET A 1 -39.42 -37.60 4.81
C MET A 1 -38.35 -36.93 3.96
N LYS A 2 -38.66 -36.39 2.76
CA LYS A 2 -37.75 -35.58 1.96
C LYS A 2 -37.60 -34.21 2.63
N ARG A 3 -36.42 -33.90 3.22
CA ARG A 3 -36.10 -32.57 3.70
C ARG A 3 -36.19 -31.60 2.50
N ARG A 4 -37.20 -30.72 2.49
CA ARG A 4 -37.29 -29.60 1.53
C ARG A 4 -36.02 -28.77 1.67
N ARG A 5 -35.15 -28.78 0.66
CA ARG A 5 -33.97 -27.87 0.63
C ARG A 5 -34.48 -26.44 0.57
N VAL A 6 -34.20 -25.66 1.62
CA VAL A 6 -34.50 -24.22 1.63
C VAL A 6 -33.67 -23.56 0.54
N PRO A 7 -34.26 -22.80 -0.39
CA PRO A 7 -33.49 -22.07 -1.40
C PRO A 7 -32.45 -21.16 -0.74
N LEU A 8 -31.26 -21.02 -1.32
CA LEU A 8 -30.15 -20.27 -0.74
C LEU A 8 -30.50 -18.81 -0.40
N HIS A 9 -31.36 -18.15 -1.24
CA HIS A 9 -31.82 -16.77 -0.98
C HIS A 9 -32.71 -16.65 0.28
N ASN A 10 -33.35 -17.73 0.73
CA ASN A 10 -34.14 -17.77 1.95
C ASN A 10 -33.36 -18.33 3.16
N ASN A 11 -32.10 -18.69 2.97
CA ASN A 11 -31.28 -19.20 4.04
C ASN A 11 -30.87 -18.04 4.98
N LYS A 12 -31.34 -18.10 6.23
CA LYS A 12 -31.08 -17.09 7.25
C LYS A 12 -29.57 -16.85 7.50
N TRP A 13 -28.74 -17.89 7.35
CA TRP A 13 -27.30 -17.76 7.55
C TRP A 13 -26.62 -17.01 6.41
N VAL A 14 -27.01 -17.23 5.15
CA VAL A 14 -26.49 -16.47 4.01
C VAL A 14 -26.80 -14.99 4.18
N ARG A 15 -28.03 -14.65 4.58
CA ARG A 15 -28.45 -13.26 4.84
C ARG A 15 -27.68 -12.62 6.00
N ARG A 16 -27.47 -13.37 7.09
CA ARG A 16 -26.70 -12.88 8.26
C ARG A 16 -25.24 -12.65 7.89
N LEU A 17 -24.59 -13.62 7.22
CA LEU A 17 -23.21 -13.49 6.77
C LEU A 17 -23.02 -12.29 5.83
N HIS A 18 -23.95 -12.10 4.90
CA HIS A 18 -23.94 -10.94 4.01
C HIS A 18 -24.05 -9.62 4.80
N ALA A 19 -24.99 -9.53 5.73
CA ALA A 19 -25.18 -8.34 6.55
C ALA A 19 -23.95 -8.06 7.44
N TRP A 20 -23.39 -9.07 8.11
CA TRP A 20 -22.22 -8.92 8.96
C TRP A 20 -20.97 -8.49 8.16
N ALA A 21 -20.75 -9.13 7.02
CA ALA A 21 -19.66 -8.74 6.12
C ALA A 21 -19.84 -7.30 5.62
N GLY A 22 -21.10 -6.90 5.27
CA GLY A 22 -21.41 -5.55 4.83
C GLY A 22 -21.15 -4.50 5.90
N PHE A 23 -21.64 -4.72 7.14
CA PHE A 23 -21.38 -3.78 8.23
C PHE A 23 -19.91 -3.73 8.62
N PHE A 24 -19.20 -4.85 8.63
CA PHE A 24 -17.76 -4.89 8.92
C PHE A 24 -16.95 -4.08 7.90
N THR A 25 -17.29 -4.19 6.61
CA THR A 25 -16.56 -3.50 5.55
C THR A 25 -17.05 -2.08 5.27
N LEU A 26 -18.18 -1.64 5.86
CA LEU A 26 -18.81 -0.37 5.55
C LEU A 26 -17.86 0.83 5.70
N ALA A 27 -17.18 0.95 6.83
CA ALA A 27 -16.26 2.06 7.09
C ALA A 27 -15.09 2.08 6.09
N LEU A 28 -14.54 0.91 5.76
CA LEU A 28 -13.49 0.78 4.76
C LEU A 28 -13.99 1.13 3.36
N MET A 29 -15.15 0.65 2.96
CA MET A 29 -15.75 0.98 1.66
C MET A 29 -15.97 2.49 1.51
N LEU A 30 -16.47 3.16 2.56
CA LEU A 30 -16.64 4.61 2.57
C LEU A 30 -15.26 5.31 2.49
N MET A 31 -14.29 4.89 3.30
CA MET A 31 -12.95 5.46 3.28
C MET A 31 -12.30 5.32 1.89
N TYR A 32 -12.27 4.10 1.35
CA TYR A 32 -11.67 3.83 0.04
C TYR A 32 -12.43 4.49 -1.11
N GLY A 33 -13.77 4.51 -1.05
CA GLY A 33 -14.61 5.18 -2.04
C GLY A 33 -14.38 6.69 -2.07
N ILE A 34 -14.44 7.35 -0.91
CA ILE A 34 -14.23 8.80 -0.80
C ILE A 34 -12.80 9.17 -1.18
N THR A 35 -11.80 8.49 -0.61
CA THR A 35 -10.40 8.80 -0.91
C THR A 35 -10.03 8.45 -2.35
N GLY A 36 -10.59 7.40 -2.93
CA GLY A 36 -10.39 7.03 -4.33
C GLY A 36 -10.96 8.10 -5.28
N LEU A 37 -12.19 8.54 -5.07
CA LEU A 37 -12.81 9.62 -5.85
C LEU A 37 -12.00 10.92 -5.74
N TRP A 38 -11.59 11.28 -4.52
CA TRP A 38 -10.78 12.46 -4.31
C TRP A 38 -9.42 12.38 -5.02
N LEU A 39 -8.69 11.29 -4.89
CA LEU A 39 -7.40 11.10 -5.53
C LEU A 39 -7.51 11.09 -7.06
N GLN A 40 -8.57 10.52 -7.61
CA GLN A 40 -8.84 10.50 -9.05
C GLN A 40 -9.11 11.90 -9.62
N HIS A 41 -9.81 12.75 -8.86
CA HIS A 41 -10.21 14.09 -9.29
C HIS A 41 -9.37 15.22 -8.67
N ARG A 42 -8.19 14.91 -8.12
CA ARG A 42 -7.31 15.88 -7.45
C ARG A 42 -6.88 17.08 -8.30
N ALA A 43 -6.90 16.95 -9.62
CA ALA A 43 -6.59 18.04 -10.54
C ALA A 43 -7.73 19.05 -10.69
N VAL A 44 -8.96 18.64 -10.38
CA VAL A 44 -10.19 19.45 -10.57
C VAL A 44 -10.75 19.95 -9.24
N LEU A 45 -10.60 19.15 -8.17
CA LEU A 45 -11.09 19.52 -6.84
C LEU A 45 -10.09 20.47 -6.16
N PRO A 46 -10.53 21.65 -5.66
CA PRO A 46 -9.69 22.63 -4.98
C PRO A 46 -9.29 22.21 -3.55
N ILE A 47 -9.10 20.92 -3.31
CA ILE A 47 -8.70 20.35 -2.02
C ILE A 47 -7.20 20.08 -2.09
N PRO A 48 -6.39 20.48 -1.08
CA PRO A 48 -4.97 20.20 -1.05
C PRO A 48 -4.70 18.71 -1.25
N GLY A 49 -4.03 18.38 -2.36
CA GLY A 49 -3.66 17.01 -2.70
C GLY A 49 -2.58 16.45 -1.77
N PRO A 50 -2.21 15.17 -1.97
CA PRO A 50 -1.07 14.59 -1.29
C PRO A 50 0.20 15.40 -1.56
N HIS A 51 0.81 15.92 -0.51
CA HIS A 51 2.05 16.68 -0.56
C HIS A 51 3.04 16.12 0.45
N THR A 52 4.33 16.18 0.09
CA THR A 52 5.43 15.80 0.98
C THR A 52 6.47 16.92 1.01
N ASP A 53 6.74 17.43 2.20
CA ASP A 53 7.86 18.33 2.43
C ASP A 53 9.15 17.52 2.42
N LYS A 54 10.10 17.93 1.60
CA LYS A 54 11.38 17.23 1.43
C LYS A 54 12.49 18.03 2.06
N SER A 55 13.31 17.36 2.86
CA SER A 55 14.55 17.90 3.38
C SER A 55 15.65 16.88 3.26
N SER A 56 16.87 17.35 2.97
CA SER A 56 18.06 16.50 2.91
C SER A 56 19.02 16.95 3.99
N GLU A 57 19.58 16.01 4.72
CA GLU A 57 20.56 16.24 5.77
C GLU A 57 21.79 15.36 5.52
N GLU A 58 22.97 15.87 5.78
CA GLU A 58 24.22 15.13 5.77
C GLU A 58 24.71 14.91 7.19
N ILE A 59 24.82 13.66 7.58
CA ILE A 59 25.32 13.26 8.90
C ILE A 59 26.82 13.00 8.76
N VAL A 60 27.61 13.81 9.45
CA VAL A 60 29.07 13.66 9.49
C VAL A 60 29.42 12.63 10.54
N LEU A 61 30.20 11.63 10.15
CA LEU A 61 30.66 10.54 11.01
C LEU A 61 32.06 10.84 11.57
N GLY A 62 32.33 10.36 12.77
CA GLY A 62 33.67 10.43 13.37
C GLY A 62 34.66 9.41 12.77
N ALA A 63 34.14 8.32 12.18
CA ALA A 63 34.92 7.29 11.47
C ALA A 63 34.03 6.63 10.41
N PRO A 64 34.63 6.02 9.34
CA PRO A 64 33.88 5.27 8.36
C PRO A 64 33.12 4.10 9.00
N LEU A 65 31.91 3.82 8.50
CA LEU A 65 31.13 2.67 8.96
C LEU A 65 31.74 1.37 8.41
N ALA A 66 31.86 0.38 9.28
CA ALA A 66 32.44 -0.92 8.92
C ALA A 66 31.42 -1.90 8.34
N SER A 67 30.11 -1.68 8.61
CA SER A 67 29.08 -2.59 8.13
C SER A 67 27.72 -1.89 7.94
N PRO A 68 26.82 -2.44 7.11
CA PRO A 68 25.45 -1.94 6.95
C PRO A 68 24.64 -1.93 8.25
N GLU A 69 24.95 -2.83 9.20
CA GLU A 69 24.29 -2.89 10.51
C GLU A 69 24.60 -1.65 11.35
N GLN A 70 25.81 -1.09 11.23
CA GLN A 70 26.17 0.18 11.90
C GLN A 70 25.34 1.34 11.31
N LEU A 71 25.16 1.38 9.99
CA LEU A 71 24.29 2.35 9.35
C LEU A 71 22.83 2.18 9.86
N LYS A 72 22.34 0.95 9.95
CA LYS A 72 21.01 0.66 10.47
C LYS A 72 20.84 1.15 11.90
N SER A 73 21.80 0.86 12.78
CA SER A 73 21.75 1.29 14.20
C SER A 73 21.77 2.81 14.34
N LEU A 74 22.58 3.50 13.55
CA LEU A 74 22.63 4.97 13.50
C LEU A 74 21.26 5.55 13.08
N LEU A 75 20.65 4.98 12.03
CA LEU A 75 19.36 5.45 11.54
C LEU A 75 18.21 5.10 12.50
N GLN A 76 18.27 3.97 13.18
CA GLN A 76 17.31 3.60 14.24
C GLN A 76 17.39 4.54 15.45
N GLN A 77 18.57 5.01 15.81
CA GLN A 77 18.72 6.01 16.88
C GLN A 77 18.14 7.37 16.48
N ARG A 78 18.31 7.77 15.20
CA ARG A 78 17.86 9.07 14.71
C ARG A 78 16.38 9.08 14.33
N TYR A 79 15.88 7.97 13.77
CA TYR A 79 14.52 7.78 13.24
C TYR A 79 13.92 6.44 13.70
N PRO A 80 13.67 6.24 15.00
CA PRO A 80 13.33 4.92 15.55
C PRO A 80 12.08 4.30 14.94
N GLU A 81 11.02 5.09 14.74
CA GLU A 81 9.78 4.60 14.18
C GLU A 81 9.89 4.23 12.69
N THR A 82 10.74 4.95 11.96
CA THR A 82 10.85 4.81 10.51
C THR A 82 11.70 3.60 10.11
N PHE A 83 12.72 3.26 10.91
CA PHE A 83 13.64 2.17 10.63
C PHE A 83 13.42 0.93 11.51
N ALA A 84 12.29 0.79 12.20
CA ALA A 84 11.93 -0.46 12.87
C ALA A 84 11.96 -1.65 11.88
N ASP A 85 11.35 -1.47 10.69
CA ASP A 85 11.29 -2.44 9.59
C ASP A 85 11.98 -1.92 8.32
N GLY A 86 13.04 -1.14 8.45
CA GLY A 86 13.75 -0.53 7.32
C GLY A 86 14.34 -1.57 6.36
N ARG A 87 14.16 -1.33 5.06
CA ARG A 87 14.74 -2.17 4.01
C ARG A 87 16.14 -1.70 3.68
N THR A 88 17.09 -2.64 3.60
CA THR A 88 18.48 -2.40 3.21
C THR A 88 18.68 -2.89 1.79
N MET A 89 19.31 -2.08 0.95
CA MET A 89 19.81 -2.44 -0.37
C MET A 89 21.31 -2.17 -0.40
N ILE A 90 22.08 -3.17 -0.82
CA ILE A 90 23.53 -3.07 -0.92
C ILE A 90 23.89 -3.21 -2.39
N THR A 91 24.54 -2.19 -2.93
CA THR A 91 25.20 -2.25 -4.24
C THR A 91 26.66 -2.57 -3.99
N PRO A 92 27.17 -3.75 -4.41
CA PRO A 92 28.56 -4.12 -4.18
C PRO A 92 29.52 -3.21 -4.92
N ALA A 93 30.78 -3.17 -4.47
CA ALA A 93 31.85 -2.50 -5.19
C ALA A 93 31.99 -3.07 -6.61
N GLN A 94 32.17 -2.19 -7.58
CA GLN A 94 32.27 -2.57 -8.99
C GLN A 94 33.56 -1.97 -9.58
N THR A 95 34.26 -2.76 -10.38
CA THR A 95 35.41 -2.29 -11.17
C THR A 95 35.00 -2.13 -12.63
N LEU A 96 35.03 -0.90 -13.12
CA LEU A 96 34.66 -0.56 -14.49
C LEU A 96 35.97 -0.39 -15.31
N PRO A 97 36.10 -1.01 -16.48
CA PRO A 97 37.16 -0.72 -17.38
C PRO A 97 37.00 0.69 -17.98
N THR A 98 38.01 1.54 -17.87
CA THR A 98 38.02 2.86 -18.51
C THR A 98 39.23 3.02 -19.41
N PRO A 99 39.22 3.96 -20.36
CA PRO A 99 40.39 4.23 -21.24
C PRO A 99 41.66 4.56 -20.45
N ASN A 100 41.52 5.07 -19.21
CA ASN A 100 42.64 5.48 -18.35
C ASN A 100 42.99 4.41 -17.28
N GLY A 101 42.49 3.18 -17.40
CA GLY A 101 42.66 2.09 -16.44
C GLY A 101 41.39 1.71 -15.69
N PRO A 102 41.41 0.65 -14.89
CA PRO A 102 40.25 0.20 -14.14
C PRO A 102 39.87 1.21 -13.04
N LEU A 103 38.61 1.62 -13.03
CA LEU A 103 38.01 2.47 -11.98
C LEU A 103 37.24 1.60 -11.02
N THR A 104 37.61 1.57 -9.75
CA THR A 104 36.85 0.87 -8.70
C THR A 104 35.89 1.83 -8.04
N LEU A 105 34.57 1.54 -8.16
CA LEU A 105 33.53 2.21 -7.45
C LEU A 105 33.32 1.49 -6.11
N PRO A 106 33.37 2.19 -4.96
CA PRO A 106 33.13 1.59 -3.64
C PRO A 106 31.69 1.07 -3.51
N ALA A 107 31.46 0.18 -2.58
CA ALA A 107 30.13 -0.29 -2.28
C ALA A 107 29.24 0.86 -1.78
N LYS A 108 27.96 0.80 -2.14
CA LYS A 108 26.95 1.78 -1.72
C LYS A 108 25.86 1.06 -0.94
N TRP A 109 25.56 1.57 0.25
CA TRP A 109 24.49 1.08 1.10
C TRP A 109 23.34 2.07 1.09
N GLU A 110 22.16 1.60 0.75
CA GLU A 110 20.93 2.39 0.77
C GLU A 110 19.96 1.76 1.75
N MET A 111 19.36 2.59 2.60
CA MET A 111 18.33 2.16 3.53
C MET A 111 17.09 3.03 3.37
N ARG A 112 15.92 2.40 3.38
CA ARG A 112 14.64 3.08 3.31
C ARG A 112 13.73 2.63 4.43
N GLY A 113 13.20 3.60 5.16
CA GLY A 113 12.15 3.40 6.13
C GLY A 113 10.94 4.25 5.76
N VAL A 114 9.74 3.73 6.01
CA VAL A 114 8.48 4.42 5.69
C VAL A 114 7.49 4.21 6.81
N THR A 115 6.89 5.31 7.28
CA THR A 115 5.70 5.32 8.14
C THR A 115 4.56 6.05 7.42
N LEU A 116 3.40 6.14 8.04
CA LEU A 116 2.28 6.90 7.48
C LEU A 116 2.62 8.38 7.30
N SER A 117 3.32 8.98 8.27
CA SER A 117 3.62 10.42 8.32
C SER A 117 4.94 10.80 7.67
N GLN A 118 5.91 9.87 7.59
CA GLN A 118 7.23 10.19 7.08
C GLN A 118 7.86 9.02 6.31
N SER A 119 8.81 9.35 5.44
CA SER A 119 9.73 8.38 4.84
C SER A 119 11.14 8.95 4.84
N VAL A 120 12.10 8.09 5.13
CA VAL A 120 13.52 8.44 5.13
C VAL A 120 14.24 7.48 4.20
N ALA A 121 15.01 8.05 3.27
CA ALA A 121 15.97 7.33 2.47
C ALA A 121 17.36 7.75 2.91
N ALA A 122 18.21 6.82 3.27
CA ALA A 122 19.58 7.06 3.65
C ALA A 122 20.52 6.39 2.65
N SER A 123 21.61 7.05 2.30
CA SER A 123 22.65 6.50 1.44
C SER A 123 24.03 6.74 2.04
N TYR A 124 24.86 5.72 1.99
CA TYR A 124 26.24 5.74 2.44
C TYR A 124 27.14 5.08 1.39
N VAL A 125 28.26 5.70 1.12
CA VAL A 125 29.32 5.14 0.25
C VAL A 125 30.43 4.64 1.15
N GLU A 126 30.81 3.39 1.00
CA GLU A 126 31.84 2.74 1.82
C GLU A 126 33.16 3.54 1.84
N GLY A 127 33.73 3.71 3.01
CA GLY A 127 34.96 4.47 3.22
C GLY A 127 34.79 5.99 3.34
N THR A 128 33.58 6.53 3.17
CA THR A 128 33.31 7.97 3.38
C THR A 128 32.96 8.29 4.84
N LEU A 129 32.99 9.57 5.20
CA LEU A 129 32.56 10.06 6.50
C LEU A 129 31.16 10.71 6.48
N LEU A 130 30.41 10.50 5.40
CA LEU A 130 29.12 11.16 5.20
C LEU A 130 28.02 10.16 4.94
N VAL A 131 26.93 10.28 5.70
CA VAL A 131 25.67 9.62 5.43
C VAL A 131 24.68 10.67 4.97
N ARG A 132 24.16 10.53 3.75
CA ARG A 132 23.11 11.43 3.25
C ARG A 132 21.74 10.84 3.58
N THR A 133 20.88 11.65 4.15
CA THR A 133 19.50 11.30 4.48
C THR A 133 18.53 12.25 3.77
N ASP A 134 17.53 11.68 3.10
CA ASP A 134 16.44 12.42 2.48
C ASP A 134 15.16 12.12 3.27
N LEU A 135 14.68 13.09 4.03
CA LEU A 135 13.45 13.03 4.82
C LEU A 135 12.29 13.59 3.99
N GLN A 136 11.17 12.90 4.01
CA GLN A 136 9.91 13.35 3.39
C GLN A 136 8.79 13.28 4.43
N LEU A 137 8.27 14.43 4.84
CA LEU A 137 7.11 14.53 5.74
C LEU A 137 5.84 14.62 4.91
N ALA A 138 4.90 13.71 5.18
CA ALA A 138 3.63 13.65 4.47
C ALA A 138 2.59 14.52 5.16
N ASN A 139 1.83 15.30 4.38
CA ASN A 139 0.62 15.93 4.88
C ASN A 139 -0.49 14.86 5.11
N VAL A 140 -1.62 15.27 5.69
CA VAL A 140 -2.75 14.36 5.99
C VAL A 140 -3.21 13.60 4.75
N ALA A 141 -3.30 14.27 3.61
CA ALA A 141 -3.71 13.66 2.35
C ALA A 141 -2.72 12.62 1.84
N ALA A 142 -1.42 12.90 1.95
CA ALA A 142 -0.37 11.94 1.61
C ALA A 142 -0.34 10.75 2.58
N SER A 143 -0.59 10.99 3.87
CA SER A 143 -0.71 9.93 4.89
C SER A 143 -1.91 9.02 4.62
N LEU A 144 -3.07 9.57 4.27
CA LEU A 144 -4.25 8.80 3.85
C LEU A 144 -4.00 8.00 2.57
N ASN A 145 -3.27 8.57 1.61
CA ASN A 145 -2.86 7.85 0.41
C ASN A 145 -1.91 6.69 0.73
N ARG A 146 -0.96 6.88 1.66
CA ARG A 146 -0.09 5.81 2.15
C ARG A 146 -0.90 4.72 2.86
N LEU A 147 -1.84 5.09 3.72
CA LEU A 147 -2.75 4.17 4.40
C LEU A 147 -3.60 3.37 3.40
N HIS A 148 -4.16 4.05 2.38
CA HIS A 148 -4.91 3.43 1.30
C HIS A 148 -4.08 2.37 0.54
N ARG A 149 -2.79 2.63 0.35
CA ARG A 149 -1.85 1.74 -0.34
C ARG A 149 -1.18 0.72 0.59
N GLY A 150 -1.46 0.74 1.89
CA GLY A 150 -0.78 -0.09 2.88
C GLY A 150 0.71 0.22 3.05
N MET A 151 1.15 1.43 2.70
CA MET A 151 2.55 1.83 2.81
C MET A 151 2.85 2.41 4.19
N GLY A 152 3.90 1.90 4.84
CA GLY A 152 4.29 2.33 6.18
C GLY A 152 3.31 1.88 7.27
N THR A 153 2.55 0.83 7.00
CA THR A 153 1.61 0.21 7.93
C THR A 153 2.21 -1.07 8.52
N GLY A 154 1.94 -1.34 9.78
CA GLY A 154 2.38 -2.57 10.43
C GLY A 154 1.53 -3.80 10.06
N LEU A 155 1.96 -4.97 10.52
CA LEU A 155 1.31 -6.26 10.29
C LEU A 155 -0.19 -6.23 10.64
N GLY A 156 -0.59 -5.51 11.70
CA GLY A 156 -1.99 -5.40 12.11
C GLY A 156 -2.89 -4.80 11.03
N TRP A 157 -2.42 -3.77 10.32
CA TRP A 157 -3.16 -3.18 9.20
C TRP A 157 -3.25 -4.13 8.00
N GLN A 158 -2.17 -4.86 7.71
CA GLN A 158 -2.16 -5.84 6.62
C GLN A 158 -3.18 -6.95 6.88
N LEU A 159 -3.15 -7.56 8.08
CA LEU A 159 -4.13 -8.58 8.47
C LEU A 159 -5.57 -8.06 8.46
N PHE A 160 -5.78 -6.82 8.92
CA PHE A 160 -7.10 -6.20 8.85
C PHE A 160 -7.56 -6.01 7.41
N GLY A 161 -6.68 -5.59 6.51
CA GLY A 161 -6.93 -5.47 5.07
C GLY A 161 -7.28 -6.82 4.43
N ASP A 162 -6.56 -7.89 4.77
CA ASP A 162 -6.84 -9.25 4.28
C ASP A 162 -8.22 -9.74 4.73
N ILE A 163 -8.56 -9.55 6.01
CA ILE A 163 -9.89 -9.89 6.54
C ILE A 163 -10.98 -9.08 5.82
N ALA A 164 -10.75 -7.80 5.58
CA ALA A 164 -11.68 -6.95 4.86
C ALA A 164 -11.85 -7.39 3.39
N ALA A 165 -10.77 -7.76 2.72
CA ALA A 165 -10.82 -8.29 1.36
C ALA A 165 -11.63 -9.60 1.29
N LEU A 166 -11.41 -10.51 2.24
CA LEU A 166 -12.21 -11.74 2.36
C LEU A 166 -13.69 -11.46 2.63
N ALA A 167 -14.00 -10.47 3.47
CA ALA A 167 -15.37 -10.05 3.74
C ALA A 167 -16.04 -9.45 2.49
N LEU A 168 -15.32 -8.66 1.68
CA LEU A 168 -15.81 -8.14 0.40
C LEU A 168 -16.06 -9.26 -0.62
N LEU A 169 -15.18 -10.26 -0.70
CA LEU A 169 -15.40 -11.45 -1.53
C LEU A 169 -16.66 -12.21 -1.07
N LEU A 170 -16.83 -12.38 0.24
CA LEU A 170 -18.02 -13.00 0.80
C LEU A 170 -19.29 -12.21 0.48
N LEU A 171 -19.24 -10.87 0.55
CA LEU A 171 -20.31 -9.98 0.12
C LEU A 171 -20.68 -10.21 -1.35
N ALA A 172 -19.70 -10.20 -2.24
CA ALA A 172 -19.91 -10.40 -3.67
C ALA A 172 -20.54 -11.77 -3.97
N LEU A 173 -19.99 -12.84 -3.38
CA LEU A 173 -20.52 -14.21 -3.55
C LEU A 173 -21.93 -14.35 -2.98
N THR A 174 -22.18 -13.84 -1.77
CA THR A 174 -23.51 -13.94 -1.15
C THR A 174 -24.55 -13.12 -1.89
N SER A 175 -24.17 -12.00 -2.52
CA SER A 175 -25.06 -11.20 -3.39
C SER A 175 -25.64 -12.03 -4.54
N LEU A 176 -24.82 -12.86 -5.17
CA LEU A 176 -25.28 -13.76 -6.25
C LEU A 176 -26.32 -14.78 -5.76
N PHE A 177 -26.13 -15.31 -4.55
CA PHE A 177 -27.06 -16.30 -3.97
C PHE A 177 -28.33 -15.65 -3.39
N MET A 178 -28.27 -14.38 -3.03
CA MET A 178 -29.41 -13.63 -2.47
C MET A 178 -30.33 -13.05 -3.55
N TRP A 179 -30.01 -13.28 -4.82
CA TRP A 179 -30.85 -12.85 -5.92
C TRP A 179 -32.28 -13.40 -5.82
N THR A 180 -33.26 -12.53 -5.96
CA THR A 180 -34.69 -12.87 -6.04
C THR A 180 -35.34 -12.13 -7.21
N LYS A 181 -36.54 -12.57 -7.63
CA LYS A 181 -37.33 -11.89 -8.67
C LYS A 181 -37.65 -10.42 -8.35
N LEU A 182 -37.61 -10.04 -7.06
CA LEU A 182 -37.81 -8.65 -6.61
C LEU A 182 -36.71 -7.70 -7.09
N HIS A 183 -35.51 -8.21 -7.40
CA HIS A 183 -34.38 -7.42 -7.88
C HIS A 183 -34.37 -7.23 -9.41
N GLY A 184 -35.44 -7.64 -10.11
CA GLY A 184 -35.59 -7.49 -11.56
C GLY A 184 -35.24 -8.74 -12.37
N ALA A 185 -35.13 -8.60 -13.67
CA ALA A 185 -34.86 -9.70 -14.56
C ALA A 185 -33.42 -10.23 -14.42
N PRO A 186 -33.19 -11.55 -14.38
CA PRO A 186 -31.83 -12.12 -14.28
C PRO A 186 -30.89 -11.64 -15.40
N ARG A 187 -31.43 -11.32 -16.58
CA ARG A 187 -30.67 -10.77 -17.71
C ARG A 187 -30.03 -9.42 -17.38
N ALA A 188 -30.69 -8.58 -16.60
CA ALA A 188 -30.16 -7.26 -16.20
C ALA A 188 -28.91 -7.40 -15.34
N ILE A 189 -28.88 -8.35 -14.40
CA ILE A 189 -27.71 -8.58 -13.56
C ILE A 189 -26.56 -9.16 -14.35
N ILE A 190 -26.84 -10.14 -15.19
CA ILE A 190 -25.80 -10.70 -16.05
C ILE A 190 -25.19 -9.57 -16.90
N ALA A 191 -26.04 -8.70 -17.48
CA ALA A 191 -25.59 -7.57 -18.27
C ALA A 191 -24.74 -6.58 -17.45
N LEU A 192 -25.18 -6.21 -16.22
CA LEU A 192 -24.43 -5.32 -15.33
C LEU A 192 -23.10 -5.93 -14.87
N THR A 193 -23.10 -7.20 -14.50
CA THR A 193 -21.87 -7.90 -14.11
C THR A 193 -20.88 -7.98 -15.27
N LEU A 194 -21.34 -8.34 -16.47
CA LEU A 194 -20.50 -8.36 -17.65
C LEU A 194 -20.00 -6.97 -18.02
N ALA A 195 -20.85 -5.95 -17.99
CA ALA A 195 -20.46 -4.57 -18.29
C ALA A 195 -19.39 -4.06 -17.30
N GLY A 196 -19.57 -4.32 -15.99
CA GLY A 196 -18.58 -3.98 -14.98
C GLY A 196 -17.26 -4.71 -15.17
N THR A 197 -17.30 -6.02 -15.41
CA THR A 197 -16.09 -6.84 -15.61
C THR A 197 -15.36 -6.46 -16.92
N LEU A 198 -16.09 -6.39 -18.03
CA LEU A 198 -15.51 -6.02 -19.33
C LEU A 198 -14.99 -4.58 -19.32
N GLY A 199 -15.73 -3.65 -18.70
CA GLY A 199 -15.27 -2.28 -18.52
C GLY A 199 -13.97 -2.20 -17.75
N THR A 200 -13.88 -2.92 -16.62
CA THR A 200 -12.65 -2.97 -15.81
C THR A 200 -11.47 -3.52 -16.63
N LEU A 201 -11.67 -4.63 -17.34
CA LEU A 201 -10.61 -5.22 -18.18
C LEU A 201 -10.22 -4.28 -19.33
N LEU A 202 -11.18 -3.67 -20.00
CA LEU A 202 -10.92 -2.75 -21.11
C LEU A 202 -10.09 -1.56 -20.66
N PHE A 203 -10.50 -0.88 -19.57
CA PHE A 203 -9.75 0.26 -19.03
C PHE A 203 -8.39 -0.13 -18.46
N ALA A 204 -8.24 -1.31 -17.91
CA ALA A 204 -6.94 -1.81 -17.43
C ALA A 204 -5.96 -2.11 -18.59
N LEU A 205 -6.47 -2.46 -19.78
CA LEU A 205 -5.64 -2.76 -20.95
C LEU A 205 -5.32 -1.52 -21.79
N LEU A 206 -6.18 -0.49 -21.75
CA LEU A 206 -6.05 0.72 -22.57
C LEU A 206 -5.40 1.90 -21.82
N GLY A 207 -5.34 1.87 -20.48
CA GLY A 207 -4.73 2.91 -19.62
C GLY A 207 -3.35 2.52 -19.19
#